data_9e9e9f2f7bd53e53868adcc934e4d65f
#
_entry.id   9e9e9f2f7bd53e53868adcc934e4d65f
#
_cell.length_a   1.000
_cell.length_b   1.000
_cell.length_c   1.000
_cell.angle_alpha   90.00
_cell.angle_beta   90.00
_cell.angle_gamma   90.00
#
_symmetry.space_group_name_H-M   'P 1'
#
loop_
_entity.id
_entity.type
_entity.pdbx_description
1 polymer ?
#
loop_
_entity_poly.entity_id
_entity_poly.type
_entity_poly.pdbx_seq_one_letter_code
_entity_poly.pdbx_strand_id
1 'polypeptide(L)'
;MELLKAIGFIKRGKNRKEVFVNLNKPMMPSELVIKIYKSNSNTYFNLVSRALAELKDKKLVEVVNPEERTGRIYRRTKEGEKVSRQLD
;
A
#
# COMPACT_ATOMS: atom_id res chain seq x y z
N MET A 1 6.66 -13.01 -6.41
CA MET A 1 5.81 -13.68 -5.40
C MET A 1 4.67 -14.39 -6.11
N GLU A 2 4.40 -15.60 -5.70
CA GLU A 2 3.31 -16.36 -6.26
C GLU A 2 1.96 -15.72 -5.92
N LEU A 3 1.00 -15.77 -6.84
CA LEU A 3 -0.29 -15.08 -6.68
C LEU A 3 -1.02 -15.48 -5.39
N LEU A 4 -1.14 -16.78 -5.12
CA LEU A 4 -1.84 -17.23 -3.91
C LEU A 4 -1.16 -16.78 -2.63
N LYS A 5 0.18 -16.79 -2.62
CA LYS A 5 0.96 -16.32 -1.47
C LYS A 5 0.77 -14.82 -1.26
N ALA A 6 0.73 -14.07 -2.36
CA ALA A 6 0.52 -12.63 -2.29
C ALA A 6 -0.86 -12.30 -1.72
N ILE A 7 -1.89 -13.00 -2.17
CA ILE A 7 -3.25 -12.82 -1.66
C ILE A 7 -3.28 -13.11 -0.16
N GLY A 8 -2.68 -14.22 0.27
CA GLY A 8 -2.61 -14.58 1.68
C GLY A 8 -1.83 -13.57 2.51
N PHE A 9 -0.72 -13.07 1.96
CA PHE A 9 0.09 -12.05 2.63
C PHE A 9 -0.73 -10.78 2.91
N ILE A 10 -1.49 -10.33 1.91
CA ILE A 10 -2.32 -9.14 2.06
C ILE A 10 -3.47 -9.39 3.04
N LYS A 11 -4.15 -10.53 2.91
CA LYS A 11 -5.31 -10.85 3.77
C LYS A 11 -4.94 -11.03 5.23
N ARG A 12 -3.73 -11.48 5.53
CA ARG A 12 -3.30 -11.70 6.92
C ARG A 12 -2.98 -10.41 7.67
N GLY A 13 -2.80 -9.30 6.97
CA GLY A 13 -2.51 -8.02 7.60
C GLY A 13 -3.65 -7.05 7.40
N LYS A 14 -4.41 -6.74 8.45
CA LYS A 14 -5.53 -5.81 8.34
C LYS A 14 -5.11 -4.47 7.76
N ASN A 15 -4.04 -3.88 8.28
CA ASN A 15 -3.56 -2.59 7.81
C ASN A 15 -3.00 -2.70 6.39
N ARG A 16 -2.29 -3.78 6.09
CA ARG A 16 -1.78 -4.03 4.73
C ARG A 16 -2.92 -4.08 3.73
N LYS A 17 -3.97 -4.81 4.06
CA LYS A 17 -5.13 -4.95 3.17
C LYS A 17 -5.79 -3.61 2.93
N GLU A 18 -6.03 -2.85 4.01
CA GLU A 18 -6.65 -1.53 3.90
C GLU A 18 -5.84 -0.59 3.01
N VAL A 19 -4.53 -0.55 3.23
CA VAL A 19 -3.65 0.30 2.44
C VAL A 19 -3.64 -0.16 0.97
N PHE A 20 -3.49 -1.44 0.75
CA PHE A 20 -3.40 -1.99 -0.60
C PHE A 20 -4.68 -1.73 -1.41
N VAL A 21 -5.83 -2.01 -0.81
CA VAL A 21 -7.13 -1.83 -1.48
C VAL A 21 -7.41 -0.35 -1.78
N ASN A 22 -7.04 0.53 -0.86
CA ASN A 22 -7.29 1.96 -1.02
C ASN A 22 -6.28 2.64 -1.94
N LEU A 23 -5.16 2.00 -2.24
CA LEU A 23 -4.16 2.52 -3.17
C LEU A 23 -4.56 2.18 -4.60
N ASN A 24 -5.68 2.74 -5.05
CA ASN A 24 -6.24 2.43 -6.37
C ASN A 24 -5.76 3.39 -7.45
N LYS A 25 -4.90 4.34 -7.09
CA LYS A 25 -4.22 5.27 -7.99
C LYS A 25 -2.94 5.73 -7.30
N PRO A 26 -2.00 6.39 -7.99
CA PRO A 26 -0.81 6.91 -7.32
C PRO A 26 -1.19 7.87 -6.19
N MET A 27 -0.67 7.61 -4.99
CA MET A 27 -1.01 8.40 -3.80
C MET A 27 0.18 8.51 -2.85
N MET A 28 0.19 9.60 -2.08
CA MET A 28 1.14 9.76 -0.98
C MET A 28 0.60 9.07 0.28
N PRO A 29 1.49 8.67 1.21
CA PRO A 29 1.02 8.07 2.48
C PRO A 29 0.03 8.95 3.24
N SER A 30 0.25 10.27 3.26
CA SER A 30 -0.67 11.19 3.92
C SER A 30 -2.07 11.16 3.32
N GLU A 31 -2.17 11.02 2.00
CA GLU A 31 -3.46 10.89 1.33
C GLU A 31 -4.18 9.61 1.74
N LEU A 32 -3.42 8.51 1.85
CA LEU A 32 -3.97 7.23 2.30
C LEU A 32 -4.47 7.30 3.74
N VAL A 33 -3.73 7.98 4.61
CA VAL A 33 -4.14 8.16 6.00
C VAL A 33 -5.51 8.83 6.08
N ILE A 34 -5.66 9.92 5.35
CA ILE A 34 -6.93 10.65 5.34
C ILE A 34 -8.05 9.81 4.74
N LYS A 35 -7.75 9.11 3.64
CA LYS A 35 -8.75 8.29 2.96
C LYS A 35 -9.26 7.14 3.83
N ILE A 36 -8.35 6.46 4.53
CA ILE A 36 -8.67 5.26 5.30
C ILE A 36 -9.18 5.60 6.69
N TYR A 37 -8.48 6.49 7.40
CA TYR A 37 -8.71 6.74 8.83
C TYR A 37 -9.41 8.06 9.12
N LYS A 38 -9.56 8.93 8.14
CA LYS A 38 -10.18 10.26 8.30
C LYS A 38 -9.48 11.10 9.36
N SER A 39 -8.15 10.95 9.46
CA SER A 39 -7.35 11.57 10.53
C SER A 39 -5.94 11.84 10.02
N ASN A 40 -5.26 12.84 10.62
CA ASN A 40 -3.86 13.17 10.32
C ASN A 40 -2.91 12.69 11.43
N SER A 41 -3.33 11.74 12.24
CA SER A 41 -2.54 11.23 13.37
C SER A 41 -1.22 10.61 12.90
N ASN A 42 -0.14 10.89 13.63
CA ASN A 42 1.17 10.26 13.38
C ASN A 42 1.10 8.75 13.53
N THR A 43 0.25 8.25 14.41
CA THR A 43 0.05 6.82 14.60
C THR A 43 -0.45 6.18 13.31
N TYR A 44 -1.46 6.75 12.69
CA TYR A 44 -1.98 6.22 11.43
C TYR A 44 -1.00 6.39 10.29
N PHE A 45 -0.25 7.49 10.27
CA PHE A 45 0.80 7.68 9.28
C PHE A 45 1.85 6.58 9.39
N ASN A 46 2.26 6.23 10.60
CA ASN A 46 3.23 5.16 10.83
C ASN A 46 2.68 3.80 10.39
N LEU A 47 1.41 3.52 10.66
CA LEU A 47 0.77 2.28 10.22
C LEU A 47 0.74 2.16 8.70
N VAL A 48 0.37 3.23 8.01
CA VAL A 48 0.32 3.27 6.55
C VAL A 48 1.74 3.11 5.97
N SER A 49 2.71 3.84 6.52
CA SER A 49 4.09 3.78 6.04
C SER A 49 4.67 2.39 6.18
N ARG A 50 4.41 1.72 7.30
CA ARG A 50 4.87 0.35 7.54
C ARG A 50 4.23 -0.62 6.54
N ALA A 51 2.91 -0.49 6.33
CA ALA A 51 2.21 -1.33 5.37
C ALA A 51 2.77 -1.15 3.95
N LEU A 52 3.02 0.09 3.55
CA LEU A 52 3.61 0.37 2.24
C LEU A 52 5.00 -0.22 2.11
N ALA A 53 5.82 -0.16 3.17
CA ALA A 53 7.15 -0.75 3.16
C ALA A 53 7.08 -2.27 2.98
N GLU A 54 6.15 -2.92 3.67
CA GLU A 54 5.95 -4.36 3.55
C GLU A 54 5.49 -4.76 2.14
N LEU A 55 4.55 -4.00 1.60
CA LEU A 55 4.04 -4.24 0.24
C LEU A 55 5.12 -4.00 -0.81
N LYS A 56 5.94 -2.96 -0.61
CA LYS A 56 7.04 -2.65 -1.52
C LYS A 56 8.10 -3.77 -1.49
N ASP A 57 8.39 -4.29 -0.30
CA ASP A 57 9.34 -5.39 -0.14
C ASP A 57 8.90 -6.61 -0.96
N LYS A 58 7.62 -6.86 -1.06
CA LYS A 58 7.06 -7.96 -1.85
C LYS A 58 6.76 -7.58 -3.30
N LYS A 59 7.15 -6.38 -3.70
CA LYS A 59 7.00 -5.87 -5.08
C LYS A 59 5.55 -5.76 -5.53
N LEU A 60 4.66 -5.56 -4.58
CA LEU A 60 3.23 -5.37 -4.86
C LEU A 60 2.89 -3.89 -5.05
N VAL A 61 3.72 -3.00 -4.51
CA VAL A 61 3.65 -1.57 -4.76
C VAL A 61 5.05 -1.05 -5.06
N GLU A 62 5.13 0.14 -5.64
CA GLU A 62 6.41 0.78 -5.97
C GLU A 62 6.33 2.28 -5.74
N VAL A 63 7.48 2.92 -5.57
CA VAL A 63 7.58 4.37 -5.44
C VAL A 63 7.75 4.96 -6.83
N VAL A 64 6.91 5.92 -7.19
CA VAL A 64 6.94 6.57 -8.51
C VAL A 64 8.08 7.57 -8.60
N ASN A 65 8.40 8.22 -7.47
CA ASN A 65 9.42 9.29 -7.40
C ASN A 65 10.46 8.96 -6.34
N PRO A 66 11.30 7.93 -6.55
CA PRO A 66 12.23 7.43 -5.51
C PRO A 66 13.30 8.45 -5.07
N GLU A 67 13.58 9.48 -5.85
CA GLU A 67 14.54 10.52 -5.48
C GLU A 67 14.03 11.41 -4.35
N GLU A 68 12.71 11.46 -4.16
CA GLU A 68 12.12 12.31 -3.14
C GLU A 68 12.21 11.66 -1.77
N ARG A 69 12.60 12.43 -0.75
CA ARG A 69 12.62 11.93 0.63
C ARG A 69 11.27 12.13 1.31
N THR A 70 10.58 13.21 0.94
CA THR A 70 9.24 13.52 1.44
C THR A 70 8.31 13.60 0.25
N GLY A 71 7.02 13.39 0.48
CA GLY A 71 6.05 13.43 -0.59
C GLY A 71 6.22 12.28 -1.58
N ARG A 72 6.72 11.12 -1.11
CA ARG A 72 6.83 9.95 -1.96
C ARG A 72 5.46 9.48 -2.40
N ILE A 73 5.36 9.16 -3.71
CA ILE A 73 4.13 8.69 -4.31
C ILE A 73 4.26 7.21 -4.56
N TYR A 74 3.29 6.44 -4.07
CA TYR A 74 3.24 4.99 -4.23
C TYR A 74 2.13 4.60 -5.19
N ARG A 75 2.33 3.49 -5.89
CA ARG A 75 1.30 2.90 -6.74
C ARG A 75 1.46 1.39 -6.74
N ARG A 76 0.40 0.68 -7.13
CA ARG A 76 0.50 -0.76 -7.32
C ARG A 76 1.38 -1.07 -8.53
N THR A 77 2.13 -2.15 -8.44
CA THR A 77 2.86 -2.69 -9.60
C THR A 77 1.88 -3.50 -10.46
N LYS A 78 2.37 -4.01 -11.60
CA LYS A 78 1.57 -4.93 -12.43
C LYS A 78 1.16 -6.16 -11.62
N GLU A 79 2.08 -6.69 -10.80
CA GLU A 79 1.79 -7.81 -9.92
C GLU A 79 0.74 -7.44 -8.88
N GLY A 80 0.86 -6.24 -8.31
CA GLY A 80 -0.12 -5.72 -7.38
C GLY A 80 -1.51 -5.61 -8.00
N GLU A 81 -1.60 -5.16 -9.24
CA GLU A 81 -2.89 -5.06 -9.93
C GLU A 81 -3.53 -6.44 -10.14
N LYS A 82 -2.73 -7.45 -10.46
CA LYS A 82 -3.23 -8.83 -10.59
C LYS A 82 -3.80 -9.32 -9.27
N VAL A 83 -3.09 -9.08 -8.17
CA VAL A 83 -3.53 -9.48 -6.83
C VAL A 83 -4.82 -8.75 -6.47
N SER A 84 -4.88 -7.45 -6.76
CA SER A 84 -6.05 -6.63 -6.47
C SER A 84 -7.32 -7.21 -7.09
N ARG A 85 -7.22 -7.70 -8.33
CA ARG A 85 -8.36 -8.29 -9.02
C ARG A 85 -8.85 -9.58 -8.37
N GLN A 86 -8.00 -10.25 -7.61
CA GLN A 86 -8.36 -11.50 -6.93
C GLN A 86 -8.87 -11.29 -5.51
N LEU A 87 -8.81 -10.08 -4.98
CA LEU A 87 -9.25 -9.78 -3.62
C LEU A 87 -10.75 -9.53 -3.50
N ASP A 88 -11.39 -9.25 -4.59
CA ASP A 88 -12.83 -8.97 -4.61
C ASP A 88 -13.67 -10.23 -4.74
#